data_3bd65e5e0e830bf27ec8a9c32b9a8cf2
#
_entry.id   3bd65e5e0e830bf27ec8a9c32b9a8cf2
#
_cell.length_a   1.000
_cell.length_b   1.000
_cell.length_c   1.000
_cell.angle_alpha   90.00
_cell.angle_beta   90.00
_cell.angle_gamma   90.00
#
_symmetry.space_group_name_H-M   'P 1'
#
loop_
_entity.id
_entity.type
_entity.pdbx_description
1 polymer ?
#
loop_
_entity_poly.entity_id
_entity_poly.type
_entity_poly.pdbx_seq_one_letter_code
_entity_poly.pdbx_strand_id
1 'polypeptide(L)'
;MKFTFQTCCGVDIHKSFLVATIIKTTGGIEPSYQKRRFSTFNNSILEFKKWLLENECLYVCMESTGKYWIPVFNLLEDEINVTIANPKWVKAVKGNKDDTKDSKWIGDLFRLGLVMGSYIPCKKIRILREFTRYRYKLVSCRSSEKNRYQNALTVCNVALDSVVSDVFGKSSTSIIDYLLEQSGTSIDHEVIASKLLKRLNTLVPGTLTIFRIILISQISKKIHPSGPFSLISNFFIPILTKFLLAFL
;
A
#
# COMPACT_ATOMS: atom_id res chain seq x y z
N MET A 1 -0.67 -33.05 -33.72
CA MET A 1 -1.01 -32.02 -32.69
C MET A 1 -0.59 -30.67 -33.23
N LYS A 2 -1.47 -29.64 -33.18
CA LYS A 2 -1.09 -28.31 -33.67
C LYS A 2 -0.47 -27.55 -32.50
N PHE A 3 0.80 -27.15 -32.61
CA PHE A 3 1.47 -26.32 -31.60
C PHE A 3 1.21 -24.88 -31.87
N THR A 4 0.94 -24.10 -30.82
CA THR A 4 0.71 -22.65 -30.94
C THR A 4 2.05 -21.92 -31.13
N PHE A 5 3.11 -22.37 -30.46
CA PHE A 5 4.46 -21.81 -30.55
C PHE A 5 5.48 -22.88 -30.88
N GLN A 6 6.33 -22.65 -31.89
CA GLN A 6 7.45 -23.55 -32.22
C GLN A 6 8.60 -23.39 -31.23
N THR A 7 8.89 -22.15 -30.82
CA THR A 7 9.90 -21.84 -29.79
C THR A 7 9.23 -20.98 -28.73
N CYS A 8 9.29 -21.41 -27.48
CA CYS A 8 8.78 -20.66 -26.33
C CYS A 8 9.57 -20.99 -25.06
N CYS A 9 9.37 -20.19 -24.03
CA CYS A 9 10.03 -20.37 -22.74
C CYS A 9 8.99 -20.36 -21.60
N GLY A 10 9.05 -21.37 -20.74
CA GLY A 10 8.35 -21.36 -19.47
C GLY A 10 9.28 -20.90 -18.35
N VAL A 11 8.79 -20.02 -17.47
CA VAL A 11 9.57 -19.45 -16.38
C VAL A 11 8.85 -19.59 -15.06
N ASP A 12 9.53 -20.20 -14.09
CA ASP A 12 9.12 -20.20 -12.70
C ASP A 12 9.96 -19.18 -11.92
N ILE A 13 9.29 -18.27 -11.18
CA ILE A 13 9.93 -17.13 -10.54
C ILE A 13 9.78 -17.19 -9.03
N HIS A 14 10.94 -17.18 -8.36
CA HIS A 14 11.06 -17.05 -6.92
C HIS A 14 11.60 -15.67 -6.51
N LYS A 15 11.65 -15.42 -5.21
CA LYS A 15 12.15 -14.15 -4.66
C LYS A 15 13.58 -13.83 -5.07
N SER A 16 14.49 -14.83 -5.08
CA SER A 16 15.93 -14.66 -5.28
C SER A 16 16.47 -15.22 -6.60
N PHE A 17 15.67 -16.03 -7.29
CA PHE A 17 16.06 -16.65 -8.55
C PHE A 17 14.84 -16.92 -9.43
N LEU A 18 15.10 -17.17 -10.70
CA LEU A 18 14.13 -17.70 -11.65
C LEU A 18 14.72 -18.93 -12.36
N VAL A 19 13.87 -19.86 -12.72
CA VAL A 19 14.23 -21.03 -13.54
C VAL A 19 13.48 -20.92 -14.85
N ALA A 20 14.23 -20.93 -15.95
CA ALA A 20 13.68 -20.80 -17.30
C ALA A 20 13.99 -22.03 -18.12
N THR A 21 12.99 -22.52 -18.86
CA THR A 21 13.13 -23.64 -19.78
C THR A 21 12.67 -23.22 -21.16
N ILE A 22 13.60 -23.11 -22.13
CA ILE A 22 13.29 -22.93 -23.55
C ILE A 22 12.88 -24.25 -24.11
N ILE A 23 11.83 -24.27 -24.91
CA ILE A 23 11.28 -25.42 -25.60
C ILE A 23 11.30 -25.12 -27.10
N LYS A 24 11.99 -25.91 -27.87
CA LYS A 24 12.06 -25.83 -29.34
C LYS A 24 11.46 -27.09 -29.97
N THR A 25 10.52 -26.90 -30.89
CA THR A 25 9.90 -27.99 -31.66
C THR A 25 10.32 -27.84 -33.11
N THR A 26 11.41 -28.51 -33.49
CA THR A 26 11.95 -28.49 -34.84
C THR A 26 11.55 -29.77 -35.57
N GLY A 27 10.58 -29.69 -36.48
CA GLY A 27 10.28 -30.75 -37.47
C GLY A 27 9.90 -32.13 -36.96
N GLY A 28 10.01 -32.43 -35.68
CA GLY A 28 9.71 -33.70 -35.03
C GLY A 28 8.60 -33.60 -34.00
N ILE A 29 8.12 -34.76 -33.50
CA ILE A 29 7.10 -34.87 -32.48
C ILE A 29 7.65 -34.49 -31.09
N GLU A 30 8.95 -34.73 -30.87
CA GLU A 30 9.60 -34.52 -29.58
C GLU A 30 10.28 -33.13 -29.49
N PRO A 31 9.92 -32.34 -28.47
CA PRO A 31 10.54 -31.05 -28.24
C PRO A 31 11.93 -31.20 -27.60
N SER A 32 12.84 -30.29 -27.94
CA SER A 32 14.10 -30.11 -27.21
C SER A 32 13.94 -29.13 -26.08
N TYR A 33 14.64 -29.36 -24.99
CA TYR A 33 14.54 -28.51 -23.78
C TYR A 33 15.93 -27.99 -23.41
N GLN A 34 16.02 -26.66 -23.22
CA GLN A 34 17.20 -26.01 -22.68
C GLN A 34 16.81 -25.27 -21.40
N LYS A 35 17.46 -25.62 -20.29
CA LYS A 35 17.14 -25.09 -18.99
C LYS A 35 18.28 -24.28 -18.41
N ARG A 36 17.98 -23.11 -17.82
CA ARG A 36 18.94 -22.30 -17.08
C ARG A 36 18.27 -21.69 -15.83
N ARG A 37 19.11 -21.43 -14.84
CA ARG A 37 18.74 -20.69 -13.62
C ARG A 37 19.45 -19.35 -13.62
N PHE A 38 18.71 -18.30 -13.26
CA PHE A 38 19.20 -16.93 -13.18
C PHE A 38 18.82 -16.33 -11.83
N SER A 39 19.60 -15.36 -11.35
CA SER A 39 19.24 -14.55 -10.19
C SER A 39 18.19 -13.51 -10.57
N THR A 40 17.44 -12.99 -9.58
CA THR A 40 16.47 -11.90 -9.79
C THR A 40 17.10 -10.51 -9.75
N PHE A 41 18.44 -10.38 -9.69
CA PHE A 41 19.12 -9.11 -9.88
C PHE A 41 19.09 -8.64 -11.34
N ASN A 42 19.01 -7.33 -11.56
CA ASN A 42 18.85 -6.75 -12.90
C ASN A 42 19.87 -7.26 -13.93
N ASN A 43 21.16 -7.36 -13.58
CA ASN A 43 22.18 -7.84 -14.49
C ASN A 43 21.88 -9.28 -14.96
N SER A 44 21.45 -10.16 -14.05
CA SER A 44 21.14 -11.55 -14.37
C SER A 44 19.83 -11.68 -15.16
N ILE A 45 18.86 -10.76 -14.95
CA ILE A 45 17.65 -10.72 -15.80
C ILE A 45 18.01 -10.22 -17.22
N LEU A 46 18.98 -9.31 -17.38
CA LEU A 46 19.49 -8.90 -18.70
C LEU A 46 20.24 -10.03 -19.39
N GLU A 47 21.02 -10.85 -18.65
CA GLU A 47 21.62 -12.08 -19.17
C GLU A 47 20.54 -13.08 -19.61
N PHE A 48 19.47 -13.21 -18.84
CA PHE A 48 18.30 -14.03 -19.22
C PHE A 48 17.66 -13.52 -20.52
N LYS A 49 17.44 -12.20 -20.65
CA LYS A 49 16.93 -11.59 -21.88
C LYS A 49 17.83 -11.88 -23.06
N LYS A 50 19.16 -11.71 -22.92
CA LYS A 50 20.14 -12.01 -23.95
C LYS A 50 20.09 -13.48 -24.37
N TRP A 51 20.02 -14.40 -23.39
CA TRP A 51 19.90 -15.84 -23.67
C TRP A 51 18.62 -16.21 -24.44
N LEU A 52 17.49 -15.53 -24.16
CA LEU A 52 16.26 -15.71 -24.92
C LEU A 52 16.43 -15.26 -26.38
N LEU A 53 17.03 -14.08 -26.61
CA LEU A 53 17.25 -13.53 -27.95
C LEU A 53 18.23 -14.38 -28.76
N GLU A 54 19.33 -14.83 -28.16
CA GLU A 54 20.31 -15.75 -28.79
C GLU A 54 19.67 -17.08 -29.22
N ASN A 55 18.61 -17.50 -28.55
CA ASN A 55 17.86 -18.71 -28.88
C ASN A 55 16.63 -18.46 -29.76
N GLU A 56 16.44 -17.24 -30.26
CA GLU A 56 15.26 -16.83 -31.06
C GLU A 56 13.92 -17.10 -30.34
N CYS A 57 13.94 -17.00 -29.01
CA CYS A 57 12.78 -17.28 -28.15
C CYS A 57 12.06 -15.98 -27.80
N LEU A 58 11.10 -15.56 -28.63
CA LEU A 58 10.35 -14.34 -28.47
C LEU A 58 9.07 -14.50 -27.64
N TYR A 59 8.72 -15.69 -27.23
CA TYR A 59 7.50 -15.97 -26.47
C TYR A 59 7.83 -16.58 -25.12
N VAL A 60 7.48 -15.88 -24.05
CA VAL A 60 7.76 -16.29 -22.67
C VAL A 60 6.46 -16.35 -21.88
N CYS A 61 6.28 -17.43 -21.13
CA CYS A 61 5.19 -17.59 -20.18
C CYS A 61 5.76 -17.67 -18.77
N MET A 62 5.23 -16.87 -17.85
CA MET A 62 5.60 -16.89 -16.44
C MET A 62 4.37 -16.87 -15.54
N GLU A 63 4.47 -17.51 -14.37
CA GLU A 63 3.39 -17.53 -13.39
C GLU A 63 3.33 -16.21 -12.62
N SER A 64 2.10 -15.74 -12.31
CA SER A 64 1.86 -14.50 -11.55
C SER A 64 2.01 -14.67 -10.03
N THR A 65 3.02 -15.42 -9.57
CA THR A 65 3.27 -15.62 -8.14
C THR A 65 3.73 -14.33 -7.47
N GLY A 66 2.90 -13.80 -6.57
CA GLY A 66 3.18 -12.56 -5.84
C GLY A 66 3.47 -11.37 -6.76
N LYS A 67 4.55 -10.64 -6.48
CA LYS A 67 5.02 -9.48 -7.28
C LYS A 67 6.35 -9.72 -7.97
N TYR A 68 6.93 -10.91 -7.83
CA TYR A 68 8.28 -11.21 -8.31
C TYR A 68 8.41 -11.22 -9.84
N TRP A 69 7.30 -11.46 -10.56
CA TRP A 69 7.26 -11.41 -12.02
C TRP A 69 7.38 -9.97 -12.58
N ILE A 70 6.99 -8.93 -11.81
CA ILE A 70 6.91 -7.54 -12.30
C ILE A 70 8.27 -6.99 -12.77
N PRO A 71 9.38 -7.11 -12.02
CA PRO A 71 10.69 -6.66 -12.49
C PRO A 71 11.15 -7.37 -13.76
N VAL A 72 10.91 -8.70 -13.85
CA VAL A 72 11.27 -9.49 -15.01
C VAL A 72 10.44 -9.07 -16.22
N PHE A 73 9.13 -8.93 -16.06
CA PHE A 73 8.22 -8.44 -17.08
C PHE A 73 8.66 -7.09 -17.64
N ASN A 74 8.93 -6.11 -16.77
CA ASN A 74 9.31 -4.75 -17.17
C ASN A 74 10.62 -4.68 -17.97
N LEU A 75 11.54 -5.63 -17.78
CA LEU A 75 12.80 -5.69 -18.54
C LEU A 75 12.67 -6.45 -19.87
N LEU A 76 11.66 -7.32 -20.00
CA LEU A 76 11.43 -8.11 -21.20
C LEU A 76 10.41 -7.51 -22.16
N GLU A 77 9.40 -6.78 -21.67
CA GLU A 77 8.20 -6.37 -22.42
C GLU A 77 8.45 -5.58 -23.70
N ASP A 78 9.61 -4.92 -23.82
CA ASP A 78 9.93 -4.08 -24.98
C ASP A 78 10.30 -4.93 -26.22
N GLU A 79 10.86 -6.15 -26.05
CA GLU A 79 11.39 -6.96 -27.14
C GLU A 79 10.81 -8.39 -27.15
N ILE A 80 10.20 -8.83 -26.07
CA ILE A 80 9.73 -10.20 -25.88
C ILE A 80 8.24 -10.20 -25.54
N ASN A 81 7.49 -11.08 -26.18
CA ASN A 81 6.08 -11.29 -25.88
C ASN A 81 5.92 -12.11 -24.59
N VAL A 82 5.64 -11.41 -23.51
CA VAL A 82 5.50 -12.02 -22.19
C VAL A 82 4.04 -12.27 -21.84
N THR A 83 3.69 -13.52 -21.63
CA THR A 83 2.38 -13.95 -21.14
C THR A 83 2.44 -14.25 -19.65
N ILE A 84 1.59 -13.59 -18.86
CA ILE A 84 1.47 -13.84 -17.43
C ILE A 84 0.32 -14.80 -17.18
N ALA A 85 0.64 -16.01 -16.74
CA ALA A 85 -0.33 -17.04 -16.42
C ALA A 85 -0.87 -16.91 -15.00
N ASN A 86 -2.17 -17.12 -14.84
CA ASN A 86 -2.75 -17.22 -13.51
C ASN A 86 -2.39 -18.59 -12.91
N PRO A 87 -1.90 -18.65 -11.66
CA PRO A 87 -1.54 -19.91 -10.96
C PRO A 87 -2.65 -20.97 -10.99
N LYS A 88 -3.91 -20.54 -11.01
CA LYS A 88 -5.05 -21.44 -11.06
C LYS A 88 -5.05 -22.34 -12.31
N TRP A 89 -4.54 -21.83 -13.43
CA TRP A 89 -4.50 -22.55 -14.71
C TRP A 89 -3.23 -23.36 -14.92
N VAL A 90 -2.18 -23.02 -14.17
CA VAL A 90 -0.84 -23.63 -14.30
C VAL A 90 -0.59 -24.70 -13.25
N LYS A 91 -1.41 -24.75 -12.18
CA LYS A 91 -1.26 -25.78 -11.13
C LYS A 91 -1.28 -27.17 -11.75
N ALA A 92 -0.13 -27.81 -11.70
CA ALA A 92 0.00 -29.22 -12.06
C ALA A 92 -0.94 -30.09 -11.21
N VAL A 93 -1.48 -31.12 -11.81
CA VAL A 93 -2.14 -32.22 -11.11
C VAL A 93 -1.19 -32.74 -10.03
N LYS A 94 -1.72 -32.99 -8.83
CA LYS A 94 -0.99 -33.41 -7.64
C LYS A 94 0.16 -34.36 -7.93
N GLY A 95 1.39 -33.92 -7.70
CA GLY A 95 2.62 -34.70 -7.83
C GLY A 95 3.75 -34.01 -7.07
N ASN A 96 4.91 -34.66 -6.91
CA ASN A 96 6.07 -34.11 -6.22
C ASN A 96 6.44 -32.73 -6.78
N LYS A 97 6.37 -31.72 -5.94
CA LYS A 97 6.84 -30.36 -6.27
C LYS A 97 8.35 -30.38 -6.44
N ASP A 98 8.78 -30.09 -7.65
CA ASP A 98 10.18 -29.88 -7.98
C ASP A 98 10.23 -28.62 -8.87
N ASP A 99 10.85 -27.55 -8.38
CA ASP A 99 10.98 -26.26 -9.08
C ASP A 99 11.56 -26.44 -10.49
N THR A 100 12.27 -27.56 -10.70
CA THR A 100 12.83 -27.92 -12.00
C THR A 100 11.79 -28.43 -12.98
N LYS A 101 10.70 -28.98 -12.51
CA LYS A 101 9.60 -29.49 -13.34
C LYS A 101 8.62 -28.37 -13.65
N ASP A 102 8.51 -27.35 -12.78
CA ASP A 102 7.50 -26.30 -12.89
C ASP A 102 7.74 -25.41 -14.11
N SER A 103 8.98 -24.95 -14.37
CA SER A 103 9.28 -24.13 -15.56
C SER A 103 9.07 -24.88 -16.87
N LYS A 104 9.42 -26.18 -16.92
CA LYS A 104 9.15 -27.05 -18.07
C LYS A 104 7.64 -27.20 -18.29
N TRP A 105 6.90 -27.48 -17.22
CA TRP A 105 5.45 -27.66 -17.27
C TRP A 105 4.73 -26.41 -17.77
N ILE A 106 5.09 -25.22 -17.23
CA ILE A 106 4.57 -23.94 -17.71
C ILE A 106 4.79 -23.77 -19.22
N GLY A 107 6.00 -24.08 -19.67
CA GLY A 107 6.38 -23.98 -21.08
C GLY A 107 5.62 -24.99 -21.97
N ASP A 108 5.43 -26.23 -21.52
CA ASP A 108 4.68 -27.24 -22.26
C ASP A 108 3.20 -26.86 -22.41
N LEU A 109 2.57 -26.39 -21.34
CA LEU A 109 1.20 -25.88 -21.40
C LEU A 109 1.08 -24.68 -22.34
N PHE A 110 2.06 -23.77 -22.28
CA PHE A 110 2.08 -22.57 -23.12
C PHE A 110 2.24 -22.91 -24.59
N ARG A 111 3.17 -23.81 -24.92
CA ARG A 111 3.41 -24.32 -26.28
C ARG A 111 2.14 -24.90 -26.91
N LEU A 112 1.33 -25.59 -26.11
CA LEU A 112 0.06 -26.20 -26.54
C LEU A 112 -1.11 -25.20 -26.61
N GLY A 113 -0.89 -23.94 -26.18
CA GLY A 113 -1.96 -22.93 -26.13
C GLY A 113 -2.99 -23.15 -25.02
N LEU A 114 -2.63 -23.91 -23.99
CA LEU A 114 -3.50 -24.25 -22.86
C LEU A 114 -3.44 -23.19 -21.74
N VAL A 115 -2.58 -22.18 -21.86
CA VAL A 115 -2.44 -21.12 -20.88
C VAL A 115 -3.25 -19.91 -21.31
N MET A 116 -4.21 -19.52 -20.47
CA MET A 116 -4.90 -18.25 -20.64
C MET A 116 -4.09 -17.13 -19.97
N GLY A 117 -3.61 -16.19 -20.77
CA GLY A 117 -2.84 -15.03 -20.29
C GLY A 117 -3.69 -14.02 -19.52
N SER A 118 -3.13 -13.47 -18.45
CA SER A 118 -3.72 -12.33 -17.75
C SER A 118 -3.51 -11.05 -18.55
N TYR A 119 -4.54 -10.21 -18.63
CA TYR A 119 -4.39 -8.89 -19.26
C TYR A 119 -3.49 -7.97 -18.43
N ILE A 120 -2.38 -7.54 -19.00
CA ILE A 120 -1.48 -6.58 -18.41
C ILE A 120 -1.64 -5.23 -19.14
N PRO A 121 -2.10 -4.17 -18.46
CA PRO A 121 -2.25 -2.85 -19.06
C PRO A 121 -0.90 -2.28 -19.52
N CYS A 122 -0.92 -1.36 -20.46
CA CYS A 122 0.28 -0.67 -20.91
C CYS A 122 0.96 0.07 -19.74
N LYS A 123 2.26 0.34 -19.88
CA LYS A 123 3.13 0.91 -18.83
C LYS A 123 2.57 2.20 -18.21
N LYS A 124 2.02 3.10 -19.05
CA LYS A 124 1.40 4.37 -18.57
C LYS A 124 0.23 4.10 -17.61
N ILE A 125 -0.63 3.17 -17.95
CA ILE A 125 -1.79 2.80 -17.10
C ILE A 125 -1.32 2.10 -15.83
N ARG A 126 -0.30 1.24 -15.88
CA ARG A 126 0.27 0.61 -14.68
C ARG A 126 0.82 1.65 -13.70
N ILE A 127 1.57 2.63 -14.19
CA ILE A 127 2.10 3.73 -13.38
C ILE A 127 0.95 4.54 -12.74
N LEU A 128 -0.06 4.91 -13.53
CA LEU A 128 -1.23 5.63 -13.01
C LEU A 128 -1.94 4.84 -11.91
N ARG A 129 -2.12 3.54 -12.09
CA ARG A 129 -2.73 2.65 -11.08
C ARG A 129 -1.91 2.60 -9.78
N GLU A 130 -0.58 2.59 -9.85
CA GLU A 130 0.28 2.62 -8.65
C GLU A 130 0.15 3.96 -7.92
N PHE A 131 0.14 5.11 -8.60
CA PHE A 131 -0.07 6.42 -7.96
C PHE A 131 -1.45 6.51 -7.30
N THR A 132 -2.51 6.08 -7.97
CA THR A 132 -3.86 6.14 -7.40
C THR A 132 -4.02 5.21 -6.20
N ARG A 133 -3.44 4.02 -6.23
CA ARG A 133 -3.40 3.09 -5.09
C ARG A 133 -2.60 3.64 -3.93
N TYR A 134 -1.45 4.26 -4.21
CA TYR A 134 -0.63 4.90 -3.18
C TYR A 134 -1.38 6.06 -2.51
N ARG A 135 -1.99 6.95 -3.31
CA ARG A 135 -2.85 8.02 -2.79
C ARG A 135 -3.98 7.47 -1.89
N TYR A 136 -4.65 6.42 -2.35
CA TYR A 136 -5.71 5.78 -1.54
C TYR A 136 -5.19 5.29 -0.19
N LYS A 137 -4.03 4.63 -0.18
CA LYS A 137 -3.39 4.17 1.07
C LYS A 137 -3.04 5.33 2.01
N LEU A 138 -2.47 6.41 1.48
CA LEU A 138 -2.15 7.60 2.28
C LEU A 138 -3.41 8.21 2.90
N VAL A 139 -4.49 8.35 2.14
CA VAL A 139 -5.77 8.84 2.65
C VAL A 139 -6.32 7.91 3.74
N SER A 140 -6.25 6.59 3.54
CA SER A 140 -6.68 5.61 4.54
C SER A 140 -5.85 5.68 5.82
N CYS A 141 -4.51 5.78 5.70
CA CYS A 141 -3.63 5.98 6.85
C CYS A 141 -3.98 7.26 7.62
N ARG A 142 -4.18 8.37 6.90
CA ARG A 142 -4.60 9.64 7.52
C ARG A 142 -5.90 9.50 8.30
N SER A 143 -6.90 8.83 7.73
CA SER A 143 -8.18 8.60 8.41
C SER A 143 -8.00 7.72 9.66
N SER A 144 -7.17 6.70 9.60
CA SER A 144 -6.84 5.85 10.75
C SER A 144 -6.16 6.64 11.87
N GLU A 145 -5.23 7.53 11.55
CA GLU A 145 -4.58 8.37 12.55
C GLU A 145 -5.57 9.40 13.16
N LYS A 146 -6.45 9.98 12.35
CA LYS A 146 -7.52 10.84 12.86
C LYS A 146 -8.42 10.11 13.86
N ASN A 147 -8.82 8.87 13.57
CA ASN A 147 -9.62 8.08 14.47
C ASN A 147 -8.86 7.72 15.77
N ARG A 148 -7.56 7.42 15.69
CA ARG A 148 -6.72 7.20 16.88
C ARG A 148 -6.66 8.44 17.76
N TYR A 149 -6.49 9.60 17.15
CA TYR A 149 -6.47 10.87 17.86
C TYR A 149 -7.78 11.12 18.60
N GLN A 150 -8.94 10.97 17.94
CA GLN A 150 -10.26 11.11 18.56
C GLN A 150 -10.47 10.10 19.70
N ASN A 151 -10.07 8.84 19.49
CA ASN A 151 -10.12 7.82 20.54
C ASN A 151 -9.27 8.19 21.76
N ALA A 152 -8.08 8.76 21.53
CA ALA A 152 -7.23 9.22 22.63
C ALA A 152 -7.89 10.38 23.43
N LEU A 153 -8.51 11.34 22.75
CA LEU A 153 -9.30 12.38 23.42
C LEU A 153 -10.43 11.78 24.26
N THR A 154 -11.15 10.82 23.71
CA THR A 154 -12.23 10.11 24.42
C THR A 154 -11.71 9.39 25.66
N VAL A 155 -10.57 8.67 25.58
CA VAL A 155 -9.95 7.99 26.72
C VAL A 155 -9.52 8.97 27.81
N CYS A 156 -9.08 10.19 27.42
CA CYS A 156 -8.74 11.27 28.34
C CYS A 156 -9.96 12.04 28.85
N ASN A 157 -11.18 11.60 28.52
CA ASN A 157 -12.44 12.29 28.84
C ASN A 157 -12.50 13.74 28.32
N VAL A 158 -11.90 14.01 27.15
CA VAL A 158 -11.92 15.29 26.47
C VAL A 158 -12.90 15.21 25.30
N ALA A 159 -14.16 15.60 25.52
CA ALA A 159 -15.22 15.55 24.51
C ALA A 159 -15.17 16.79 23.57
N LEU A 160 -14.03 16.99 22.91
CA LEU A 160 -13.80 18.16 22.06
C LEU A 160 -14.71 18.17 20.82
N ASP A 161 -15.00 17.01 20.26
CA ASP A 161 -15.90 16.78 19.12
C ASP A 161 -17.33 17.28 19.34
N SER A 162 -17.76 17.36 20.60
CA SER A 162 -19.09 17.89 20.96
C SER A 162 -19.14 19.42 21.05
N VAL A 163 -18.00 20.09 21.02
CA VAL A 163 -17.88 21.57 21.19
C VAL A 163 -17.41 22.23 19.90
N VAL A 164 -16.63 21.59 19.10
CA VAL A 164 -16.06 22.10 17.83
C VAL A 164 -16.59 21.33 16.64
N SER A 165 -16.76 22.02 15.51
CA SER A 165 -17.17 21.39 14.24
C SER A 165 -16.05 20.58 13.58
N ASP A 166 -14.78 20.96 13.82
CA ASP A 166 -13.60 20.27 13.30
C ASP A 166 -12.55 20.11 14.40
N VAL A 167 -12.37 18.88 14.85
CA VAL A 167 -11.39 18.50 15.89
C VAL A 167 -9.95 18.75 15.43
N PHE A 168 -9.72 18.82 14.13
CA PHE A 168 -8.40 19.07 13.52
C PHE A 168 -8.21 20.51 13.05
N GLY A 169 -9.16 21.39 13.36
CA GLY A 169 -9.12 22.82 13.05
C GLY A 169 -8.14 23.59 13.94
N LYS A 170 -7.80 24.80 13.53
CA LYS A 170 -6.85 25.67 14.26
C LYS A 170 -7.25 25.93 15.72
N SER A 171 -8.54 26.14 15.99
CA SER A 171 -9.05 26.37 17.36
C SER A 171 -8.87 25.12 18.22
N SER A 172 -9.20 23.95 17.68
CA SER A 172 -9.08 22.67 18.37
C SER A 172 -7.62 22.35 18.69
N THR A 173 -6.72 22.54 17.72
CA THR A 173 -5.27 22.36 17.93
C THR A 173 -4.77 23.29 19.04
N SER A 174 -5.15 24.58 19.01
CA SER A 174 -4.75 25.53 20.05
C SER A 174 -5.28 25.19 21.45
N ILE A 175 -6.44 24.53 21.56
CA ILE A 175 -6.97 24.05 22.84
C ILE A 175 -6.16 22.85 23.32
N ILE A 176 -5.87 21.91 22.44
CA ILE A 176 -5.08 20.72 22.77
C ILE A 176 -3.66 21.13 23.21
N ASP A 177 -3.01 22.04 22.49
CA ASP A 177 -1.69 22.59 22.88
C ASP A 177 -1.74 23.17 24.28
N TYR A 178 -2.75 23.98 24.57
CA TYR A 178 -2.96 24.53 25.93
C TYR A 178 -3.14 23.42 26.98
N LEU A 179 -3.96 22.40 26.70
CA LEU A 179 -4.17 21.30 27.64
C LEU A 179 -2.88 20.48 27.88
N LEU A 180 -2.03 20.33 26.89
CA LEU A 180 -0.76 19.64 27.01
C LEU A 180 0.27 20.45 27.83
N GLU A 181 0.28 21.78 27.69
CA GLU A 181 1.14 22.68 28.45
C GLU A 181 0.77 22.73 29.95
N GLN A 182 -0.50 22.58 30.28
CA GLN A 182 -1.04 22.66 31.65
C GLN A 182 -0.93 21.32 32.43
N SER A 183 -0.09 20.40 32.00
CA SER A 183 0.06 19.09 32.66
C SER A 183 0.43 19.24 34.16
N GLY A 184 -0.56 19.06 35.05
CA GLY A 184 -0.41 19.11 36.50
C GLY A 184 -0.96 20.36 37.21
N THR A 185 -1.53 21.33 36.50
CA THR A 185 -2.18 22.53 37.05
C THR A 185 -3.66 22.55 36.77
N SER A 186 -4.42 23.44 37.45
CA SER A 186 -5.86 23.60 37.21
C SER A 186 -6.09 24.14 35.79
N ILE A 187 -7.02 23.53 35.08
CA ILE A 187 -7.41 23.96 33.71
C ILE A 187 -8.25 25.23 33.83
N ASP A 188 -7.82 26.31 33.17
CA ASP A 188 -8.60 27.52 33.07
C ASP A 188 -9.61 27.45 31.90
N HIS A 189 -10.88 27.29 32.22
CA HIS A 189 -11.96 27.17 31.24
C HIS A 189 -12.20 28.48 30.45
N GLU A 190 -11.80 29.65 31.00
CA GLU A 190 -11.90 30.93 30.28
C GLU A 190 -10.90 31.00 29.14
N VAL A 191 -9.69 30.51 29.35
CA VAL A 191 -8.66 30.41 28.27
C VAL A 191 -9.13 29.53 27.14
N ILE A 192 -9.72 28.34 27.44
CA ILE A 192 -10.30 27.47 26.41
C ILE A 192 -11.43 28.17 25.66
N ALA A 193 -12.36 28.81 26.37
CA ALA A 193 -13.44 29.57 25.74
C ALA A 193 -12.93 30.70 24.84
N SER A 194 -11.86 31.40 25.25
CA SER A 194 -11.27 32.46 24.43
C SER A 194 -10.62 31.90 23.13
N LYS A 195 -10.01 30.73 23.17
CA LYS A 195 -9.44 30.07 21.99
C LYS A 195 -10.52 29.61 21.01
N LEU A 196 -11.67 29.12 21.48
CA LEU A 196 -12.84 28.78 20.66
C LEU A 196 -13.47 30.03 20.03
N LEU A 197 -13.56 31.12 20.78
CA LEU A 197 -14.23 32.36 20.36
C LEU A 197 -13.38 33.29 19.50
N LYS A 198 -12.07 33.02 19.35
CA LYS A 198 -11.12 33.87 18.59
C LYS A 198 -11.59 34.20 17.17
N ARG A 199 -12.39 33.31 16.56
CA ARG A 199 -12.97 33.48 15.23
C ARG A 199 -14.33 34.22 15.24
N LEU A 200 -15.08 34.16 16.35
CA LEU A 200 -16.36 34.86 16.49
C LEU A 200 -16.15 36.36 16.81
N ASN A 201 -15.04 36.74 17.42
CA ASN A 201 -14.68 38.13 17.67
C ASN A 201 -14.54 38.96 16.40
N THR A 202 -14.32 38.35 15.23
CA THR A 202 -14.28 39.06 13.95
C THR A 202 -15.64 39.25 13.30
N LEU A 203 -16.71 38.61 13.82
CA LEU A 203 -18.01 38.58 13.17
C LEU A 203 -19.13 39.41 13.87
N VAL A 204 -19.16 39.52 15.20
CA VAL A 204 -20.21 40.33 15.91
C VAL A 204 -19.70 40.81 17.26
N PRO A 205 -19.37 42.11 17.42
CA PRO A 205 -19.09 42.71 18.73
C PRO A 205 -20.41 42.90 19.49
N GLY A 206 -20.58 42.26 20.63
CA GLY A 206 -21.70 42.51 21.55
C GLY A 206 -22.53 41.31 22.00
N THR A 207 -22.60 40.21 21.22
CA THR A 207 -23.31 38.95 21.61
C THR A 207 -22.42 37.97 22.38
N LEU A 208 -21.19 38.34 22.59
CA LEU A 208 -20.13 37.47 23.09
C LEU A 208 -20.26 37.03 24.54
N THR A 209 -20.85 37.89 25.41
CA THR A 209 -20.87 37.60 26.85
C THR A 209 -21.81 36.45 27.21
N ILE A 210 -22.95 36.35 26.56
CA ILE A 210 -23.94 35.29 26.80
C ILE A 210 -23.41 33.95 26.20
N PHE A 211 -22.87 34.01 24.99
CA PHE A 211 -22.25 32.82 24.35
C PHE A 211 -21.03 32.31 25.15
N ARG A 212 -20.20 33.20 25.68
CA ARG A 212 -19.06 32.89 26.54
C ARG A 212 -19.50 32.17 27.81
N ILE A 213 -20.53 32.63 28.50
CA ILE A 213 -21.07 32.02 29.73
C ILE A 213 -21.64 30.62 29.44
N ILE A 214 -22.42 30.47 28.36
CA ILE A 214 -23.01 29.20 27.97
C ILE A 214 -21.89 28.20 27.56
N LEU A 215 -20.90 28.65 26.81
CA LEU A 215 -19.79 27.83 26.36
C LEU A 215 -18.90 27.37 27.53
N ILE A 216 -18.58 28.28 28.47
CA ILE A 216 -17.84 27.95 29.69
C ILE A 216 -18.60 26.90 30.51
N SER A 217 -19.90 27.05 30.66
CA SER A 217 -20.76 26.11 31.37
C SER A 217 -20.79 24.73 30.69
N GLN A 218 -20.80 24.67 29.37
CA GLN A 218 -20.75 23.40 28.61
C GLN A 218 -19.38 22.77 28.64
N ILE A 219 -18.30 23.52 28.52
CA ILE A 219 -16.92 23.04 28.60
C ILE A 219 -16.63 22.49 29.99
N SER A 220 -17.01 23.22 31.04
CA SER A 220 -16.86 22.80 32.46
C SER A 220 -17.56 21.48 32.75
N LYS A 221 -18.68 21.19 32.10
CA LYS A 221 -19.43 19.93 32.26
C LYS A 221 -18.80 18.76 31.50
N LYS A 222 -18.00 19.03 30.45
CA LYS A 222 -17.49 18.02 29.51
C LYS A 222 -15.99 17.74 29.65
N ILE A 223 -15.23 18.63 30.29
CA ILE A 223 -13.83 18.44 30.62
C ILE A 223 -13.75 18.22 32.13
N HIS A 224 -13.78 16.97 32.58
CA HIS A 224 -13.74 16.66 34.01
C HIS A 224 -12.30 16.73 34.53
N PRO A 225 -12.00 17.47 35.63
CA PRO A 225 -10.62 17.62 36.13
C PRO A 225 -10.02 16.34 36.72
N SER A 226 -10.79 15.29 36.94
CA SER A 226 -10.36 14.04 37.55
C SER A 226 -9.97 12.91 36.57
N GLY A 227 -9.85 13.20 35.28
CA GLY A 227 -9.27 12.25 34.33
C GLY A 227 -7.78 12.07 34.62
N PRO A 228 -7.20 10.85 34.52
CA PRO A 228 -5.78 10.62 34.82
C PRO A 228 -4.90 11.35 33.83
N PHE A 229 -4.47 12.58 34.18
CA PHE A 229 -3.56 13.41 33.39
C PHE A 229 -2.21 12.72 33.07
N SER A 230 -1.81 11.73 33.86
CA SER A 230 -0.66 10.86 33.55
C SER A 230 -0.84 10.04 32.27
N LEU A 231 -2.07 9.79 31.83
CA LEU A 231 -2.35 9.11 30.56
C LEU A 231 -2.15 10.06 29.34
N ILE A 232 -2.34 11.35 29.51
CA ILE A 232 -2.13 12.34 28.43
C ILE A 232 -0.64 12.40 28.06
N SER A 233 0.25 12.47 29.05
CA SER A 233 1.71 12.51 28.78
C SER A 233 2.26 11.22 28.20
N ASN A 234 1.75 10.07 28.63
CA ASN A 234 2.29 8.76 28.21
C ASN A 234 1.71 8.25 26.89
N PHE A 235 0.48 8.64 26.54
CA PHE A 235 -0.17 8.19 25.31
C PHE A 235 -0.21 9.25 24.21
N PHE A 236 -0.39 10.53 24.55
CA PHE A 236 -0.58 11.62 23.59
C PHE A 236 0.73 12.10 22.94
N ILE A 237 1.81 12.23 23.71
CA ILE A 237 3.10 12.73 23.17
C ILE A 237 3.64 11.83 22.05
N PRO A 238 3.65 10.49 22.18
CA PRO A 238 4.09 9.62 21.08
C PRO A 238 3.18 9.63 19.85
N ILE A 239 1.88 9.86 20.04
CA ILE A 239 0.91 9.92 18.92
C ILE A 239 1.02 11.28 18.21
N LEU A 240 1.15 12.37 18.94
CA LEU A 240 1.24 13.72 18.39
C LEU A 240 2.58 13.93 17.65
N THR A 241 3.69 13.44 18.19
CA THR A 241 5.01 13.51 17.53
C THR A 241 5.03 12.68 16.23
N LYS A 242 4.39 11.51 16.21
CA LYS A 242 4.22 10.74 14.96
C LYS A 242 3.30 11.43 13.96
N PHE A 243 2.30 12.16 14.45
CA PHE A 243 1.36 12.88 13.57
C PHE A 243 2.02 14.12 12.95
N LEU A 244 2.80 14.89 13.72
CA LEU A 244 3.57 16.04 13.22
C LEU A 244 4.66 15.61 12.22
N LEU A 245 5.36 14.49 12.47
CA LEU A 245 6.36 13.94 11.56
C LEU A 245 5.77 13.35 10.27
N ALA A 246 4.48 13.01 10.24
CA ALA A 246 3.81 12.50 9.04
C ALA A 246 3.19 13.62 8.16
N PHE A 247 3.21 14.88 8.63
CA PHE A 247 2.63 16.03 7.93
C PHE A 247 3.66 17.13 7.60
N LEU A 248 4.93 16.99 8.01
CA LEU A 248 6.09 17.71 7.51
C LEU A 248 6.74 16.92 6.36
#